data_4cbab893db9fdb7fe53edcc323fef37c
#
_entry.id   4cbab893db9fdb7fe53edcc323fef37c
#
_cell.length_a   1.000
_cell.length_b   1.000
_cell.length_c   1.000
_cell.angle_alpha   90.00
_cell.angle_beta   90.00
_cell.angle_gamma   90.00
#
_symmetry.space_group_name_H-M   'P 1'
#
loop_
_entity.id
_entity.type
_entity.pdbx_description
1 polymer ?
#
loop_
_entity_poly.entity_id
_entity_poly.type
_entity_poly.pdbx_seq_one_letter_code
_entity_poly.pdbx_strand_id
1 'polypeptide(L)'
;MSEHIFEAFSLFLTFQNLAIVFVGVLVGTFVGAIPGMTTPMGVALALPFTFTMEPVTGILLLLGIYKGGLYGGSITAILIKAPGTPAASCTVLDGYPMTQKGEARRALDMALYASCFADFVSNLSLIFLAGILAGFALKFGPPEFFTLITFSLTIIAGVSGEHLVKGVASACFGLLFATIGLDLVYGTNRFIFDNWNLLGGLSFIPVLIGLFALPEIFDFFSKKEVPRLKKAIMKGGGATFADFKRCFRSILRGSLIGVALGAIPGIGGAPSAFLSYSEARRTSDNPENFGKGELEGVAAAEAGNNGVAGATMIPLLALGVPGDVITAVILGAFMIHGLRPGPLMFTENLTMIYGLFIGIMISSVFLFVIGKFSIRTISRVAEVPNRLLYPIVLIFCMFGTFAINNSVFDILVMLLMGVLGYFMMVFNFPAPPFLIAFILGPLLEDNFRQSMILSEGSLDILVRSGICWFFWGLTFASIIFLIRSNRKQRDKISIA
;
A
#
# COMPACT_ATOMS: atom_id res chain seq x y z
N MET A 1 26.42 12.05 -11.82
CA MET A 1 25.65 10.80 -11.62
C MET A 1 26.47 9.72 -10.92
N SER A 2 27.67 9.39 -11.35
CA SER A 2 28.57 8.41 -10.66
C SER A 2 28.93 8.82 -9.24
N GLU A 3 29.20 10.10 -8.97
CA GLU A 3 29.50 10.62 -7.63
C GLU A 3 28.33 10.43 -6.67
N HIS A 4 27.11 10.82 -7.04
CA HIS A 4 25.93 10.63 -6.19
C HIS A 4 25.60 9.16 -5.90
N ILE A 5 25.88 8.27 -6.85
CA ILE A 5 25.71 6.82 -6.64
C ILE A 5 26.72 6.34 -5.62
N PHE A 6 28.00 6.72 -5.75
CA PHE A 6 29.05 6.31 -4.81
C PHE A 6 28.80 6.90 -3.42
N GLU A 7 28.42 8.17 -3.34
CA GLU A 7 28.01 8.82 -2.10
C GLU A 7 26.82 8.11 -1.45
N ALA A 8 25.78 7.77 -2.23
CA ALA A 8 24.65 6.99 -1.75
C ALA A 8 25.07 5.64 -1.18
N PHE A 9 25.95 4.91 -1.87
CA PHE A 9 26.49 3.64 -1.35
C PHE A 9 27.21 3.82 0.00
N SER A 10 28.04 4.85 0.14
CA SER A 10 28.77 5.10 1.38
C SER A 10 27.87 5.52 2.54
N LEU A 11 26.83 6.32 2.27
CA LEU A 11 25.89 6.82 3.28
C LEU A 11 24.89 5.76 3.72
N PHE A 12 24.44 4.88 2.79
CA PHE A 12 23.34 3.97 3.06
C PHE A 12 23.76 2.53 3.38
N LEU A 13 24.96 2.08 3.00
CA LEU A 13 25.50 0.77 3.39
C LEU A 13 26.14 0.78 4.77
N THR A 14 25.55 1.47 5.72
CA THR A 14 25.96 1.43 7.12
C THR A 14 25.33 0.23 7.83
N PHE A 15 26.00 -0.28 8.87
CA PHE A 15 25.42 -1.35 9.69
C PHE A 15 24.05 -0.96 10.26
N GLN A 16 23.87 0.30 10.65
CA GLN A 16 22.61 0.81 11.18
C GLN A 16 21.48 0.72 10.15
N ASN A 17 21.68 1.20 8.92
CA ASN A 17 20.68 1.17 7.87
C ASN A 17 20.35 -0.28 7.46
N LEU A 18 21.35 -1.14 7.34
CA LEU A 18 21.16 -2.56 7.05
C LEU A 18 20.33 -3.25 8.15
N ALA A 19 20.65 -2.98 9.43
CA ALA A 19 19.91 -3.52 10.56
C ALA A 19 18.47 -3.02 10.59
N ILE A 20 18.22 -1.75 10.29
CA ILE A 20 16.87 -1.17 10.25
C ILE A 20 16.04 -1.76 9.10
N VAL A 21 16.62 -1.91 7.91
CA VAL A 21 15.93 -2.57 6.78
C VAL A 21 15.61 -4.03 7.12
N PHE A 22 16.56 -4.76 7.73
CA PHE A 22 16.34 -6.13 8.19
C PHE A 22 15.20 -6.21 9.22
N VAL A 23 15.21 -5.33 10.23
CA VAL A 23 14.15 -5.25 11.25
C VAL A 23 12.81 -4.89 10.58
N GLY A 24 12.79 -3.96 9.63
CA GLY A 24 11.59 -3.60 8.90
C GLY A 24 10.98 -4.80 8.18
N VAL A 25 11.76 -5.54 7.40
CA VAL A 25 11.28 -6.73 6.69
C VAL A 25 10.82 -7.81 7.68
N LEU A 26 11.55 -8.01 8.77
CA LEU A 26 11.20 -8.98 9.81
C LEU A 26 9.87 -8.63 10.47
N VAL A 27 9.74 -7.40 10.96
CA VAL A 27 8.50 -6.89 11.59
C VAL A 27 7.34 -6.97 10.61
N GLY A 28 7.54 -6.53 9.36
CA GLY A 28 6.52 -6.61 8.32
C GLY A 28 6.05 -8.04 8.09
N THR A 29 6.98 -8.99 7.99
CA THR A 29 6.65 -10.41 7.78
C THR A 29 5.85 -10.97 8.96
N PHE A 30 6.16 -10.57 10.19
CA PHE A 30 5.38 -10.95 11.38
C PHE A 30 3.99 -10.31 11.37
N VAL A 31 3.90 -8.99 11.13
CA VAL A 31 2.63 -8.26 11.08
C VAL A 31 1.69 -8.86 10.02
N GLY A 32 2.19 -9.09 8.81
CA GLY A 32 1.39 -9.71 7.75
C GLY A 32 0.95 -11.13 8.07
N ALA A 33 1.73 -11.88 8.86
CA ALA A 33 1.40 -13.24 9.25
C ALA A 33 0.46 -13.34 10.46
N ILE A 34 0.11 -12.24 11.11
CA ILE A 34 -0.85 -12.25 12.21
C ILE A 34 -2.26 -12.01 11.64
N PRO A 35 -3.22 -12.95 11.81
CA PRO A 35 -4.59 -12.76 11.37
C PRO A 35 -5.23 -11.53 12.03
N GLY A 36 -5.83 -10.65 11.22
CA GLY A 36 -6.45 -9.41 11.70
C GLY A 36 -5.50 -8.21 11.78
N MET A 37 -4.18 -8.39 11.51
CA MET A 37 -3.27 -7.27 11.30
C MET A 37 -3.03 -7.06 9.80
N THR A 38 -3.28 -5.84 9.33
CA THR A 38 -3.03 -5.50 7.93
C THR A 38 -1.67 -4.83 7.74
N THR A 39 -1.08 -4.96 6.56
CA THR A 39 0.20 -4.29 6.26
C THR A 39 0.12 -2.77 6.40
N PRO A 40 -0.93 -2.07 5.93
CA PRO A 40 -1.10 -0.64 6.20
C PRO A 40 -1.09 -0.29 7.68
N MET A 41 -1.75 -1.10 8.52
CA MET A 41 -1.72 -0.95 9.98
C MET A 41 -0.30 -1.07 10.55
N GLY A 42 0.46 -2.08 10.09
CA GLY A 42 1.85 -2.28 10.53
C GLY A 42 2.75 -1.11 10.18
N VAL A 43 2.62 -0.57 8.96
CA VAL A 43 3.38 0.61 8.52
C VAL A 43 2.94 1.86 9.30
N ALA A 44 1.63 2.02 9.53
CA ALA A 44 1.09 3.13 10.32
C ALA A 44 1.60 3.13 11.78
N LEU A 45 1.64 1.96 12.41
CA LEU A 45 2.16 1.80 13.77
C LEU A 45 3.67 2.06 13.87
N ALA A 46 4.41 1.78 12.81
CA ALA A 46 5.84 2.03 12.79
C ALA A 46 6.20 3.49 12.47
N LEU A 47 5.30 4.24 11.87
CA LEU A 47 5.53 5.61 11.43
C LEU A 47 6.01 6.55 12.56
N PRO A 48 5.43 6.56 13.78
CA PRO A 48 5.91 7.41 14.87
C PRO A 48 7.37 7.14 15.26
N PHE A 49 7.83 5.89 15.15
CA PHE A 49 9.22 5.54 15.48
C PHE A 49 10.21 6.10 14.48
N THR A 50 9.78 6.38 13.24
CA THR A 50 10.64 6.96 12.22
C THR A 50 10.99 8.41 12.49
N PHE A 51 10.20 9.12 13.28
CA PHE A 51 10.38 10.56 13.56
C PHE A 51 11.74 10.89 14.19
N THR A 52 12.29 9.97 14.98
CA THR A 52 13.62 10.13 15.62
C THR A 52 14.76 9.61 14.77
N MET A 53 14.47 9.09 13.58
CA MET A 53 15.47 8.53 12.66
C MET A 53 15.85 9.54 11.57
N GLU A 54 17.00 9.32 10.96
CA GLU A 54 17.33 10.00 9.70
C GLU A 54 16.25 9.69 8.65
N PRO A 55 15.85 10.67 7.80
CA PRO A 55 14.71 10.54 6.89
C PRO A 55 14.73 9.25 6.05
N VAL A 56 15.88 8.94 5.44
CA VAL A 56 15.99 7.74 4.59
C VAL A 56 15.91 6.46 5.41
N THR A 57 16.53 6.43 6.57
CA THR A 57 16.49 5.27 7.48
C THR A 57 15.05 4.97 7.91
N GLY A 58 14.29 6.01 8.29
CA GLY A 58 12.88 5.88 8.63
C GLY A 58 12.02 5.36 7.48
N ILE A 59 12.22 5.92 6.28
CA ILE A 59 11.48 5.48 5.07
C ILE A 59 11.84 4.03 4.71
N LEU A 60 13.11 3.64 4.83
CA LEU A 60 13.57 2.27 4.57
C LEU A 60 12.99 1.27 5.58
N LEU A 61 12.80 1.65 6.85
CA LEU A 61 12.08 0.84 7.83
C LEU A 61 10.67 0.53 7.34
N LEU A 62 9.93 1.57 6.93
CA LEU A 62 8.53 1.44 6.48
C LEU A 62 8.42 0.62 5.18
N LEU A 63 9.36 0.82 4.25
CA LEU A 63 9.44 0.01 3.02
C LEU A 63 9.76 -1.46 3.32
N GLY A 64 10.62 -1.71 4.30
CA GLY A 64 10.88 -3.07 4.79
C GLY A 64 9.62 -3.73 5.35
N ILE A 65 8.86 -2.99 6.20
CA ILE A 65 7.58 -3.47 6.75
C ILE A 65 6.57 -3.70 5.63
N TYR A 66 6.50 -2.83 4.64
CA TYR A 66 5.63 -2.99 3.48
C TYR A 66 5.91 -4.32 2.76
N LYS A 67 7.14 -4.56 2.35
CA LYS A 67 7.53 -5.77 1.61
C LYS A 67 7.36 -7.04 2.45
N GLY A 68 7.84 -7.00 3.69
CA GLY A 68 7.64 -8.10 4.63
C GLY A 68 6.16 -8.43 4.83
N GLY A 69 5.32 -7.40 4.95
CA GLY A 69 3.89 -7.54 5.17
C GLY A 69 3.14 -8.16 4.00
N LEU A 70 3.52 -7.82 2.75
CA LEU A 70 2.93 -8.43 1.57
C LEU A 70 3.15 -9.94 1.54
N TYR A 71 4.38 -10.39 1.78
CA TYR A 71 4.71 -11.82 1.84
C TYR A 71 4.12 -12.48 3.09
N GLY A 72 4.20 -11.83 4.26
CA GLY A 72 3.69 -12.35 5.54
C GLY A 72 2.22 -12.74 5.48
N GLY A 73 1.40 -11.91 4.80
CA GLY A 73 -0.03 -12.17 4.61
C GLY A 73 -0.33 -13.46 3.85
N SER A 74 0.56 -13.89 2.99
CA SER A 74 0.42 -15.13 2.23
C SER A 74 0.70 -16.38 3.05
N ILE A 75 1.50 -16.26 4.12
CA ILE A 75 1.79 -17.41 5.02
C ILE A 75 0.51 -17.91 5.67
N THR A 76 -0.28 -17.03 6.26
CA THR A 76 -1.55 -17.39 6.90
C THR A 76 -2.64 -17.72 5.89
N ALA A 77 -2.63 -17.10 4.71
CA ALA A 77 -3.49 -17.48 3.61
C ALA A 77 -3.31 -18.96 3.21
N ILE A 78 -2.05 -19.40 3.09
CA ILE A 78 -1.68 -20.77 2.73
C ILE A 78 -1.98 -21.75 3.88
N LEU A 79 -1.57 -21.43 5.11
CA LEU A 79 -1.61 -22.37 6.23
C LEU A 79 -3.01 -22.58 6.83
N ILE A 80 -3.80 -21.51 6.93
CA ILE A 80 -5.01 -21.50 7.77
C ILE A 80 -6.23 -20.85 7.09
N LYS A 81 -6.13 -20.54 5.79
CA LYS A 81 -7.21 -19.88 5.02
C LYS A 81 -7.59 -18.50 5.58
N ALA A 82 -6.67 -17.82 6.25
CA ALA A 82 -6.87 -16.48 6.82
C ALA A 82 -5.87 -15.51 6.18
N PRO A 83 -6.22 -14.83 5.08
CA PRO A 83 -5.30 -13.92 4.41
C PRO A 83 -5.00 -12.70 5.29
N GLY A 84 -3.72 -12.34 5.43
CA GLY A 84 -3.30 -11.14 6.17
C GLY A 84 -3.42 -9.86 5.35
N THR A 85 -3.60 -9.98 4.03
CA THR A 85 -3.82 -8.85 3.12
C THR A 85 -4.92 -9.17 2.12
N PRO A 86 -5.62 -8.16 1.55
CA PRO A 86 -6.61 -8.39 0.49
C PRO A 86 -6.04 -9.15 -0.72
N ALA A 87 -4.78 -8.88 -1.08
CA ALA A 87 -4.10 -9.56 -2.18
C ALA A 87 -3.84 -11.05 -1.89
N ALA A 88 -3.49 -11.38 -0.66
CA ALA A 88 -3.27 -12.76 -0.21
C ALA A 88 -4.55 -13.61 -0.27
N SER A 89 -5.74 -13.01 -0.38
CA SER A 89 -6.99 -13.74 -0.62
C SER A 89 -6.96 -14.54 -1.93
N CYS A 90 -6.22 -14.06 -2.91
CA CYS A 90 -6.00 -14.78 -4.16
C CYS A 90 -5.15 -16.04 -3.93
N THR A 91 -4.11 -15.94 -3.11
CA THR A 91 -3.22 -17.06 -2.76
C THR A 91 -3.94 -18.17 -1.99
N VAL A 92 -5.03 -17.84 -1.26
CA VAL A 92 -5.87 -18.84 -0.60
C VAL A 92 -6.43 -19.87 -1.58
N LEU A 93 -6.74 -19.46 -2.81
CA LEU A 93 -7.44 -20.30 -3.80
C LEU A 93 -6.72 -21.63 -4.07
N ASP A 94 -5.40 -21.61 -4.15
CA ASP A 94 -4.60 -22.82 -4.35
C ASP A 94 -3.68 -23.15 -3.16
N GLY A 95 -3.21 -22.13 -2.43
CA GLY A 95 -2.29 -22.34 -1.32
C GLY A 95 -2.89 -23.15 -0.17
N TYR A 96 -4.13 -22.86 0.23
CA TYR A 96 -4.80 -23.63 1.27
C TYR A 96 -5.17 -25.06 0.84
N PRO A 97 -5.72 -25.33 -0.37
CA PRO A 97 -5.87 -26.69 -0.85
C PRO A 97 -4.56 -27.50 -0.89
N MET A 98 -3.41 -26.90 -1.22
CA MET A 98 -2.10 -27.55 -1.12
C MET A 98 -1.78 -27.94 0.33
N THR A 99 -2.09 -27.07 1.30
CA THR A 99 -1.92 -27.37 2.72
C THR A 99 -2.78 -28.56 3.15
N GLN A 100 -4.02 -28.64 2.67
CA GLN A 100 -4.92 -29.77 2.96
C GLN A 100 -4.39 -31.08 2.37
N LYS A 101 -3.66 -31.02 1.24
CA LYS A 101 -2.96 -32.17 0.64
C LYS A 101 -1.65 -32.53 1.33
N GLY A 102 -1.20 -31.76 2.36
CA GLY A 102 0.07 -31.96 3.05
C GLY A 102 1.27 -31.28 2.37
N GLU A 103 1.06 -30.49 1.32
CA GLU A 103 2.09 -29.79 0.55
C GLU A 103 2.32 -28.34 1.01
N ALA A 104 1.98 -28.00 2.25
CA ALA A 104 2.09 -26.63 2.78
C ALA A 104 3.50 -26.04 2.59
N ARG A 105 4.54 -26.82 2.83
CA ARG A 105 5.93 -26.36 2.67
C ARG A 105 6.25 -25.97 1.24
N ARG A 106 5.79 -26.76 0.28
CA ARG A 106 5.98 -26.51 -1.14
C ARG A 106 5.28 -25.24 -1.60
N ALA A 107 4.04 -25.01 -1.12
CA ALA A 107 3.29 -23.79 -1.39
C ALA A 107 3.99 -22.56 -0.81
N LEU A 108 4.47 -22.62 0.44
CA LEU A 108 5.17 -21.51 1.12
C LEU A 108 6.51 -21.18 0.45
N ASP A 109 7.30 -22.18 0.07
CA ASP A 109 8.55 -21.94 -0.64
C ASP A 109 8.30 -21.33 -2.02
N MET A 110 7.27 -21.79 -2.76
CA MET A 110 6.91 -21.21 -4.05
C MET A 110 6.40 -19.77 -3.91
N ALA A 111 5.57 -19.50 -2.90
CA ALA A 111 5.12 -18.15 -2.59
C ALA A 111 6.32 -17.22 -2.35
N LEU A 112 7.31 -17.67 -1.55
CA LEU A 112 8.54 -16.90 -1.30
C LEU A 112 9.32 -16.63 -2.59
N TYR A 113 9.55 -17.66 -3.40
CA TYR A 113 10.35 -17.51 -4.63
C TYR A 113 9.68 -16.59 -5.65
N ALA A 114 8.36 -16.74 -5.83
CA ALA A 114 7.59 -15.89 -6.72
C ALA A 114 7.55 -14.43 -6.21
N SER A 115 7.35 -14.24 -4.89
CA SER A 115 7.35 -12.92 -4.27
C SER A 115 8.70 -12.22 -4.42
N CYS A 116 9.81 -12.90 -4.11
CA CYS A 116 11.14 -12.29 -4.21
C CYS A 116 11.52 -11.95 -5.67
N PHE A 117 11.18 -12.82 -6.62
CA PHE A 117 11.43 -12.55 -8.03
C PHE A 117 10.60 -11.36 -8.53
N ALA A 118 9.32 -11.33 -8.21
CA ALA A 118 8.42 -10.25 -8.62
C ALA A 118 8.80 -8.91 -7.97
N ASP A 119 9.16 -8.92 -6.69
CA ASP A 119 9.65 -7.74 -5.98
C ASP A 119 10.96 -7.22 -6.62
N PHE A 120 11.88 -8.09 -6.98
CA PHE A 120 13.10 -7.71 -7.70
C PHE A 120 12.80 -7.05 -9.05
N VAL A 121 11.90 -7.63 -9.86
CA VAL A 121 11.46 -7.04 -11.14
C VAL A 121 10.79 -5.69 -10.92
N SER A 122 9.96 -5.58 -9.89
CA SER A 122 9.29 -4.35 -9.51
C SER A 122 10.26 -3.23 -9.12
N ASN A 123 11.30 -3.57 -8.34
CA ASN A 123 12.34 -2.62 -7.94
C ASN A 123 13.19 -2.17 -9.12
N LEU A 124 13.54 -3.08 -10.04
CA LEU A 124 14.21 -2.69 -11.28
C LEU A 124 13.35 -1.72 -12.09
N SER A 125 12.05 -1.99 -12.19
CA SER A 125 11.12 -1.10 -12.88
C SER A 125 11.07 0.27 -12.22
N LEU A 126 11.07 0.34 -10.88
CA LEU A 126 11.15 1.60 -10.14
C LEU A 126 12.43 2.37 -10.50
N ILE A 127 13.60 1.73 -10.44
CA ILE A 127 14.89 2.36 -10.70
C ILE A 127 14.96 2.94 -12.12
N PHE A 128 14.46 2.20 -13.10
CA PHE A 128 14.51 2.65 -14.50
C PHE A 128 13.41 3.66 -14.86
N LEU A 129 12.19 3.46 -14.37
CA LEU A 129 11.05 4.26 -14.81
C LEU A 129 10.80 5.52 -13.99
N ALA A 130 11.18 5.54 -12.70
CA ALA A 130 10.86 6.69 -11.85
C ALA A 130 11.58 7.97 -12.31
N GLY A 131 12.85 7.88 -12.69
CA GLY A 131 13.61 9.02 -13.20
C GLY A 131 13.08 9.52 -14.55
N ILE A 132 12.68 8.62 -15.45
CA ILE A 132 12.09 8.98 -16.75
C ILE A 132 10.77 9.70 -16.52
N LEU A 133 9.91 9.17 -15.65
CA LEU A 133 8.62 9.78 -15.34
C LEU A 133 8.79 11.13 -14.63
N ALA A 134 9.75 11.23 -13.70
CA ALA A 134 10.07 12.50 -13.04
C ALA A 134 10.54 13.56 -14.03
N GLY A 135 11.43 13.20 -14.97
CA GLY A 135 11.88 14.09 -16.03
C GLY A 135 10.75 14.60 -16.95
N PHE A 136 9.73 13.75 -17.17
CA PHE A 136 8.51 14.17 -17.86
C PHE A 136 7.65 15.08 -16.98
N ALA A 137 7.52 14.76 -15.70
CA ALA A 137 6.72 15.50 -14.73
C ALA A 137 7.28 16.90 -14.40
N LEU A 138 8.57 17.15 -14.62
CA LEU A 138 9.16 18.50 -14.53
C LEU A 138 8.53 19.52 -15.51
N LYS A 139 7.81 19.03 -16.53
CA LYS A 139 7.07 19.89 -17.48
C LYS A 139 5.67 20.23 -16.99
N PHE A 140 5.22 19.65 -15.87
CA PHE A 140 3.88 19.87 -15.33
C PHE A 140 3.86 21.20 -14.56
N GLY A 141 2.86 22.00 -14.86
CA GLY A 141 2.46 23.13 -14.04
C GLY A 141 1.27 22.78 -13.12
N PRO A 142 0.75 23.76 -12.38
CA PRO A 142 -0.39 23.56 -11.50
C PRO A 142 -1.63 22.92 -12.17
N PRO A 143 -2.02 23.30 -13.42
CA PRO A 143 -3.18 22.67 -14.07
C PRO A 143 -2.98 21.19 -14.36
N GLU A 144 -1.77 20.77 -14.75
CA GLU A 144 -1.45 19.39 -15.03
C GLU A 144 -1.46 18.56 -13.74
N PHE A 145 -0.89 19.08 -12.65
CA PHE A 145 -0.97 18.41 -11.35
C PHE A 145 -2.41 18.30 -10.83
N PHE A 146 -3.22 19.34 -10.99
CA PHE A 146 -4.64 19.28 -10.62
C PHE A 146 -5.38 18.15 -11.37
N THR A 147 -5.20 18.06 -12.69
CA THR A 147 -5.85 17.02 -13.50
C THR A 147 -5.34 15.62 -13.18
N LEU A 148 -4.03 15.47 -12.94
CA LEU A 148 -3.41 14.21 -12.49
C LEU A 148 -3.98 13.74 -11.15
N ILE A 149 -4.06 14.64 -10.16
CA ILE A 149 -4.59 14.29 -8.82
C ILE A 149 -6.07 13.93 -8.93
N THR A 150 -6.86 14.64 -9.72
CA THR A 150 -8.27 14.34 -9.99
C THR A 150 -8.44 12.96 -10.63
N PHE A 151 -7.61 12.62 -11.61
CA PHE A 151 -7.56 11.29 -12.21
C PHE A 151 -7.26 10.22 -11.16
N SER A 152 -6.23 10.44 -10.34
CA SER A 152 -5.81 9.50 -9.30
C SER A 152 -6.91 9.25 -8.27
N LEU A 153 -7.55 10.30 -7.77
CA LEU A 153 -8.68 10.20 -6.84
C LEU A 153 -9.86 9.43 -7.45
N THR A 154 -10.12 9.63 -8.75
CA THR A 154 -11.20 8.92 -9.45
C THR A 154 -10.95 7.41 -9.51
N ILE A 155 -9.72 6.98 -9.83
CA ILE A 155 -9.37 5.55 -9.85
C ILE A 155 -9.46 4.97 -8.44
N ILE A 156 -8.85 5.63 -7.46
CA ILE A 156 -8.80 5.16 -6.07
C ILE A 156 -10.21 4.98 -5.51
N ALA A 157 -11.08 5.95 -5.74
CA ALA A 157 -12.48 5.86 -5.32
C ALA A 157 -13.23 4.68 -5.98
N GLY A 158 -12.89 4.38 -7.24
CA GLY A 158 -13.55 3.33 -8.01
C GLY A 158 -13.07 1.91 -7.76
N VAL A 159 -11.79 1.73 -7.46
CA VAL A 159 -11.17 0.39 -7.33
C VAL A 159 -11.24 -0.14 -5.89
N SER A 160 -11.33 0.75 -4.90
CA SER A 160 -11.16 0.40 -3.48
C SER A 160 -12.36 -0.25 -2.80
N GLY A 161 -13.48 -0.51 -3.48
CA GLY A 161 -14.66 -1.09 -2.83
C GLY A 161 -15.61 -1.82 -3.78
N GLU A 162 -16.47 -2.65 -3.20
CA GLU A 162 -17.52 -3.35 -3.94
C GLU A 162 -18.59 -2.40 -4.53
N HIS A 163 -18.71 -1.18 -3.99
CA HIS A 163 -19.69 -0.19 -4.38
C HIS A 163 -19.04 1.14 -4.72
N LEU A 164 -19.03 1.50 -6.00
CA LEU A 164 -18.46 2.76 -6.52
C LEU A 164 -18.94 4.00 -5.73
N VAL A 165 -20.25 4.07 -5.42
CA VAL A 165 -20.83 5.21 -4.69
C VAL A 165 -20.20 5.37 -3.30
N LYS A 166 -19.95 4.27 -2.60
CA LYS A 166 -19.31 4.32 -1.27
C LYS A 166 -17.84 4.73 -1.37
N GLY A 167 -17.13 4.30 -2.41
CA GLY A 167 -15.77 4.74 -2.68
C GLY A 167 -15.67 6.24 -2.95
N VAL A 168 -16.53 6.76 -3.81
CA VAL A 168 -16.64 8.20 -4.10
C VAL A 168 -17.03 8.99 -2.84
N ALA A 169 -18.01 8.53 -2.09
CA ALA A 169 -18.41 9.18 -0.84
C ALA A 169 -17.26 9.21 0.18
N SER A 170 -16.52 8.10 0.32
CA SER A 170 -15.31 8.05 1.18
C SER A 170 -14.26 9.08 0.75
N ALA A 171 -13.99 9.20 -0.54
CA ALA A 171 -13.06 10.20 -1.06
C ALA A 171 -13.56 11.64 -0.81
N CYS A 172 -14.87 11.91 -1.02
CA CYS A 172 -15.46 13.20 -0.71
C CYS A 172 -15.34 13.56 0.79
N PHE A 173 -15.57 12.60 1.68
CA PHE A 173 -15.34 12.81 3.12
C PHE A 173 -13.87 13.10 3.42
N GLY A 174 -12.93 12.36 2.79
CA GLY A 174 -11.49 12.63 2.93
C GLY A 174 -11.12 14.04 2.51
N LEU A 175 -11.62 14.51 1.35
CA LEU A 175 -11.42 15.89 0.89
C LEU A 175 -12.04 16.90 1.86
N LEU A 176 -13.23 16.65 2.38
CA LEU A 176 -13.88 17.53 3.36
C LEU A 176 -13.03 17.65 4.64
N PHE A 177 -12.54 16.54 5.18
CA PHE A 177 -11.69 16.58 6.38
C PHE A 177 -10.34 17.26 6.11
N ALA A 178 -9.83 17.20 4.89
CA ALA A 178 -8.62 17.90 4.48
C ALA A 178 -8.78 19.45 4.45
N THR A 179 -10.02 19.96 4.41
CA THR A 179 -10.28 21.41 4.42
C THR A 179 -10.32 22.00 5.83
N ILE A 180 -10.26 21.19 6.89
CA ILE A 180 -10.26 21.67 8.28
C ILE A 180 -8.94 22.39 8.53
N GLY A 181 -9.01 23.62 9.10
CA GLY A 181 -7.82 24.40 9.45
C GLY A 181 -7.82 25.80 8.86
N LEU A 182 -6.64 26.37 8.73
CA LEU A 182 -6.44 27.69 8.16
C LEU A 182 -6.37 27.63 6.63
N ASP A 183 -7.11 28.47 5.96
CA ASP A 183 -6.96 28.69 4.53
C ASP A 183 -5.63 29.41 4.24
N LEU A 184 -4.72 28.76 3.53
CA LEU A 184 -3.38 29.29 3.29
C LEU A 184 -3.36 30.50 2.32
N VAL A 185 -4.42 30.74 1.53
CA VAL A 185 -4.51 31.83 0.57
C VAL A 185 -5.16 33.06 1.19
N TYR A 186 -6.30 32.88 1.85
CA TYR A 186 -7.08 34.00 2.41
C TYR A 186 -6.89 34.19 3.92
N GLY A 187 -6.18 33.29 4.61
CA GLY A 187 -5.99 33.34 6.04
C GLY A 187 -7.28 33.17 6.86
N THR A 188 -8.34 32.63 6.26
CA THR A 188 -9.63 32.42 6.93
C THR A 188 -9.69 31.05 7.60
N ASN A 189 -10.30 30.99 8.77
CA ASN A 189 -10.50 29.75 9.51
C ASN A 189 -11.62 28.92 8.88
N ARG A 190 -11.38 27.61 8.66
CA ARG A 190 -12.36 26.66 8.12
C ARG A 190 -12.59 25.52 9.10
N PHE A 191 -13.83 25.34 9.54
CA PHE A 191 -14.27 24.22 10.39
C PHE A 191 -13.43 24.03 11.68
N ILE A 192 -12.88 25.09 12.26
CA ILE A 192 -12.09 25.00 13.49
C ILE A 192 -12.96 25.05 14.77
N PHE A 193 -14.24 25.47 14.68
CA PHE A 193 -15.19 25.52 15.81
C PHE A 193 -14.60 26.18 17.07
N ASP A 194 -13.89 27.28 16.89
CA ASP A 194 -13.15 28.02 17.91
C ASP A 194 -12.09 27.21 18.68
N ASN A 195 -11.69 26.07 18.17
CA ASN A 195 -10.65 25.22 18.75
C ASN A 195 -9.29 25.50 18.09
N TRP A 196 -8.39 26.12 18.86
CA TRP A 196 -7.05 26.50 18.39
C TRP A 196 -6.19 25.31 17.92
N ASN A 197 -6.44 24.10 18.45
CA ASN A 197 -5.73 22.90 18.04
C ASN A 197 -6.06 22.50 16.59
N LEU A 198 -7.17 22.99 16.03
CA LEU A 198 -7.58 22.73 14.64
C LEU A 198 -7.04 23.76 13.64
N LEU A 199 -6.34 24.81 14.07
CA LEU A 199 -5.77 25.82 13.15
C LEU A 199 -4.79 25.20 12.14
N GLY A 200 -3.96 24.27 12.60
CA GLY A 200 -3.03 23.52 11.72
C GLY A 200 -3.70 22.40 10.91
N GLY A 201 -5.02 22.26 10.99
CA GLY A 201 -5.76 21.12 10.42
C GLY A 201 -5.67 19.88 11.30
N LEU A 202 -6.16 18.76 10.75
CA LEU A 202 -6.03 17.46 11.40
C LEU A 202 -4.66 16.88 11.11
N SER A 203 -3.92 16.50 12.16
CA SER A 203 -2.62 15.84 11.99
C SER A 203 -2.77 14.51 11.27
N PHE A 204 -1.91 14.25 10.29
CA PHE A 204 -1.98 13.08 9.43
C PHE A 204 -1.92 11.75 10.19
N ILE A 205 -0.99 11.62 11.17
CA ILE A 205 -0.77 10.37 11.89
C ILE A 205 -1.95 9.94 12.76
N PRO A 206 -2.56 10.83 13.58
CA PRO A 206 -3.79 10.50 14.29
C PRO A 206 -4.91 9.98 13.37
N VAL A 207 -5.11 10.65 12.23
CA VAL A 207 -6.11 10.24 11.24
C VAL A 207 -5.79 8.85 10.68
N LEU A 208 -4.54 8.61 10.30
CA LEU A 208 -4.08 7.35 9.75
C LEU A 208 -4.23 6.18 10.75
N ILE A 209 -3.68 6.33 11.95
CA ILE A 209 -3.74 5.29 12.99
C ILE A 209 -5.20 5.04 13.38
N GLY A 210 -5.99 6.10 13.51
CA GLY A 210 -7.42 5.99 13.77
C GLY A 210 -8.13 5.17 12.72
N LEU A 211 -7.95 5.46 11.44
CA LEU A 211 -8.68 4.80 10.35
C LEU A 211 -8.27 3.35 10.08
N PHE A 212 -7.02 2.96 10.37
CA PHE A 212 -6.51 1.64 9.99
C PHE A 212 -6.19 0.72 11.17
N ALA A 213 -5.82 1.25 12.34
CA ALA A 213 -5.50 0.41 13.48
C ALA A 213 -6.70 0.21 14.43
N LEU A 214 -7.39 1.26 14.78
CA LEU A 214 -8.48 1.17 15.76
C LEU A 214 -9.71 0.38 15.29
N PRO A 215 -10.16 0.44 14.03
CA PRO A 215 -11.30 -0.36 13.58
C PRO A 215 -11.11 -1.85 13.77
N GLU A 216 -9.91 -2.38 13.49
CA GLU A 216 -9.58 -3.79 13.71
C GLU A 216 -9.62 -4.15 15.20
N ILE A 217 -9.15 -3.25 16.06
CA ILE A 217 -9.22 -3.41 17.51
C ILE A 217 -10.68 -3.43 17.98
N PHE A 218 -11.51 -2.50 17.52
CA PHE A 218 -12.93 -2.43 17.89
C PHE A 218 -13.72 -3.64 17.37
N ASP A 219 -13.45 -4.06 16.13
CA ASP A 219 -14.05 -5.28 15.55
C ASP A 219 -13.72 -6.53 16.36
N PHE A 220 -12.45 -6.64 16.78
CA PHE A 220 -12.04 -7.76 17.65
C PHE A 220 -12.81 -7.79 18.98
N PHE A 221 -12.95 -6.64 19.65
CA PHE A 221 -13.69 -6.59 20.92
C PHE A 221 -15.20 -6.77 20.73
N SER A 222 -15.75 -6.53 19.55
CA SER A 222 -17.16 -6.74 19.23
C SER A 222 -17.50 -8.23 18.98
N LYS A 223 -16.54 -9.02 18.50
CA LYS A 223 -16.73 -10.43 18.15
C LYS A 223 -16.50 -11.34 19.36
N LYS A 224 -17.49 -12.16 19.70
CA LYS A 224 -17.45 -13.04 20.90
C LYS A 224 -16.54 -14.25 20.77
N GLU A 225 -16.20 -14.72 19.56
CA GLU A 225 -15.38 -15.92 19.35
C GLU A 225 -14.40 -15.74 18.20
N VAL A 226 -13.13 -16.04 18.47
CA VAL A 226 -12.11 -16.22 17.42
C VAL A 226 -11.96 -17.73 17.21
N PRO A 227 -12.16 -18.27 16.01
CA PRO A 227 -11.96 -19.67 15.73
C PRO A 227 -10.53 -20.10 16.10
N ARG A 228 -10.38 -21.14 16.93
CA ARG A 228 -9.06 -21.72 17.19
C ARG A 228 -8.51 -22.30 15.89
N LEU A 229 -7.38 -21.78 15.46
CA LEU A 229 -6.69 -22.22 14.25
C LEU A 229 -6.21 -23.67 14.44
N LYS A 230 -6.60 -24.56 13.52
CA LYS A 230 -6.07 -25.93 13.50
C LYS A 230 -4.62 -25.87 13.04
N LYS A 231 -3.72 -26.56 13.75
CA LYS A 231 -2.31 -26.66 13.35
C LYS A 231 -2.20 -27.22 11.94
N ALA A 232 -1.56 -26.44 11.05
CA ALA A 232 -1.23 -26.93 9.72
C ALA A 232 -0.15 -28.01 9.82
N ILE A 233 -0.39 -29.16 9.22
CA ILE A 233 0.59 -30.26 9.21
C ILE A 233 1.57 -29.96 8.06
N MET A 234 2.78 -29.56 8.39
CA MET A 234 3.85 -29.40 7.41
C MET A 234 4.49 -30.78 7.11
N LYS A 235 3.82 -31.58 6.29
CA LYS A 235 4.37 -32.83 5.75
C LYS A 235 4.84 -32.57 4.31
N GLY A 236 5.98 -33.13 3.93
CA GLY A 236 6.48 -33.05 2.55
C GLY A 236 7.71 -32.17 2.36
N GLY A 237 8.34 -32.29 1.20
CA GLY A 237 9.48 -31.48 0.77
C GLY A 237 9.10 -30.05 0.37
N GLY A 238 10.09 -29.16 0.36
CA GLY A 238 9.92 -27.80 -0.16
C GLY A 238 9.83 -27.75 -1.68
N ALA A 239 9.52 -26.56 -2.23
CA ALA A 239 9.56 -26.34 -3.66
C ALA A 239 10.99 -26.47 -4.19
N THR A 240 11.13 -27.19 -5.30
CA THR A 240 12.40 -27.43 -5.99
C THR A 240 12.67 -26.38 -7.06
N PHE A 241 13.92 -26.32 -7.56
CA PHE A 241 14.24 -25.48 -8.72
C PHE A 241 13.46 -25.88 -9.97
N ALA A 242 13.13 -27.17 -10.13
CA ALA A 242 12.28 -27.65 -11.22
C ALA A 242 10.85 -27.09 -11.11
N ASP A 243 10.30 -26.99 -9.89
CA ASP A 243 9.01 -26.36 -9.65
C ASP A 243 9.02 -24.89 -10.03
N PHE A 244 10.09 -24.16 -9.65
CA PHE A 244 10.27 -22.75 -10.02
C PHE A 244 10.34 -22.58 -11.53
N LYS A 245 11.14 -23.40 -12.22
CA LYS A 245 11.27 -23.36 -13.68
C LYS A 245 9.94 -23.66 -14.38
N ARG A 246 9.13 -24.59 -13.86
CA ARG A 246 7.80 -24.91 -14.38
C ARG A 246 6.88 -23.68 -14.28
N CYS A 247 6.88 -22.99 -13.14
CA CYS A 247 6.02 -21.83 -12.88
C CYS A 247 6.58 -20.51 -13.43
N PHE A 248 7.82 -20.49 -13.96
CA PHE A 248 8.54 -19.26 -14.28
C PHE A 248 7.80 -18.35 -15.27
N ARG A 249 7.12 -18.91 -16.27
CA ARG A 249 6.32 -18.11 -17.23
C ARG A 249 5.21 -17.34 -16.53
N SER A 250 4.52 -17.99 -15.61
CA SER A 250 3.42 -17.36 -14.83
C SER A 250 3.95 -16.38 -13.80
N ILE A 251 5.11 -16.65 -13.20
CA ILE A 251 5.81 -15.70 -12.32
C ILE A 251 6.18 -14.44 -13.10
N LEU A 252 6.80 -14.57 -14.27
CA LEU A 252 7.22 -13.42 -15.07
C LEU A 252 6.03 -12.57 -15.54
N ARG A 253 4.98 -13.21 -16.08
CA ARG A 253 3.74 -12.51 -16.49
C ARG A 253 3.08 -11.83 -15.29
N GLY A 254 2.97 -12.53 -14.16
CA GLY A 254 2.43 -11.98 -12.92
C GLY A 254 3.23 -10.78 -12.43
N SER A 255 4.57 -10.84 -12.48
CA SER A 255 5.44 -9.72 -12.13
C SER A 255 5.20 -8.50 -13.02
N LEU A 256 5.09 -8.71 -14.34
CA LEU A 256 4.84 -7.62 -15.30
C LEU A 256 3.43 -7.01 -15.11
N ILE A 257 2.42 -7.84 -14.84
CA ILE A 257 1.06 -7.37 -14.49
C ILE A 257 1.12 -6.55 -13.20
N GLY A 258 1.84 -7.05 -12.18
CA GLY A 258 2.05 -6.33 -10.93
C GLY A 258 2.70 -4.97 -11.13
N VAL A 259 3.78 -4.91 -11.93
CA VAL A 259 4.46 -3.64 -12.27
C VAL A 259 3.52 -2.70 -13.00
N ALA A 260 2.82 -3.17 -14.03
CA ALA A 260 1.94 -2.33 -14.83
C ALA A 260 0.79 -1.74 -14.00
N LEU A 261 0.16 -2.56 -13.15
CA LEU A 261 -0.95 -2.12 -12.30
C LEU A 261 -0.47 -1.32 -11.08
N GLY A 262 0.69 -1.65 -10.51
CA GLY A 262 1.28 -0.90 -9.40
C GLY A 262 1.70 0.52 -9.78
N ALA A 263 2.12 0.74 -11.03
CA ALA A 263 2.45 2.07 -11.53
C ALA A 263 1.21 2.96 -11.76
N ILE A 264 0.01 2.39 -11.75
CA ILE A 264 -1.25 3.17 -11.85
C ILE A 264 -1.73 3.49 -10.43
N PRO A 265 -1.87 4.78 -10.08
CA PRO A 265 -2.31 5.17 -8.74
C PRO A 265 -3.61 4.49 -8.32
N GLY A 266 -3.63 3.92 -7.12
CA GLY A 266 -4.81 3.41 -6.46
C GLY A 266 -5.21 1.96 -6.77
N ILE A 267 -4.58 1.27 -7.72
CA ILE A 267 -4.94 -0.13 -8.05
C ILE A 267 -4.42 -1.09 -6.97
N GLY A 268 -3.14 -1.03 -6.65
CA GLY A 268 -2.53 -1.84 -5.60
C GLY A 268 -2.47 -3.35 -5.88
N GLY A 269 -2.16 -4.13 -4.83
CA GLY A 269 -1.80 -5.55 -4.95
C GLY A 269 -2.98 -6.50 -5.20
N ALA A 270 -4.18 -6.22 -4.67
CA ALA A 270 -5.28 -7.17 -4.77
C ALA A 270 -5.77 -7.39 -6.23
N PRO A 271 -6.11 -6.34 -7.00
CA PRO A 271 -6.45 -6.53 -8.41
C PRO A 271 -5.32 -7.16 -9.22
N SER A 272 -4.07 -6.80 -8.90
CA SER A 272 -2.88 -7.37 -9.57
C SER A 272 -2.75 -8.87 -9.34
N ALA A 273 -2.93 -9.34 -8.11
CA ALA A 273 -2.88 -10.76 -7.77
C ALA A 273 -3.98 -11.56 -8.50
N PHE A 274 -5.22 -11.08 -8.45
CA PHE A 274 -6.34 -11.76 -9.13
C PHE A 274 -6.21 -11.76 -10.65
N LEU A 275 -5.74 -10.66 -11.26
CA LEU A 275 -5.51 -10.61 -12.70
C LEU A 275 -4.38 -11.55 -13.10
N SER A 276 -3.29 -11.60 -12.35
CA SER A 276 -2.16 -12.50 -12.58
C SER A 276 -2.58 -13.97 -12.48
N TYR A 277 -3.37 -14.30 -11.46
CA TYR A 277 -3.94 -15.64 -11.28
C TYR A 277 -4.86 -16.03 -12.45
N SER A 278 -5.74 -15.12 -12.86
CA SER A 278 -6.67 -15.36 -13.97
C SER A 278 -5.93 -15.56 -15.30
N GLU A 279 -4.87 -14.78 -15.54
CA GLU A 279 -4.02 -14.91 -16.72
C GLU A 279 -3.23 -16.22 -16.71
N ALA A 280 -2.66 -16.61 -15.56
CA ALA A 280 -2.00 -17.90 -15.42
C ALA A 280 -2.96 -19.06 -15.70
N ARG A 281 -4.18 -19.03 -15.10
CA ARG A 281 -5.20 -20.04 -15.37
C ARG A 281 -5.60 -20.11 -16.83
N ARG A 282 -5.73 -18.96 -17.52
CA ARG A 282 -6.09 -18.89 -18.94
C ARG A 282 -5.03 -19.49 -19.86
N THR A 283 -3.77 -19.42 -19.48
CA THR A 283 -2.61 -19.80 -20.30
C THR A 283 -1.92 -21.06 -19.84
N SER A 284 -2.40 -21.69 -18.78
CA SER A 284 -1.87 -22.94 -18.24
C SER A 284 -2.28 -24.13 -19.10
N ASP A 285 -1.42 -25.15 -19.12
CA ASP A 285 -1.73 -26.44 -19.75
C ASP A 285 -2.79 -27.25 -18.97
N ASN A 286 -3.04 -26.91 -17.69
CA ASN A 286 -3.98 -27.59 -16.78
C ASN A 286 -4.91 -26.60 -16.05
N PRO A 287 -5.74 -25.83 -16.74
CA PRO A 287 -6.57 -24.78 -16.14
C PRO A 287 -7.63 -25.30 -15.15
N GLU A 288 -8.00 -26.59 -15.25
CA GLU A 288 -8.95 -27.26 -14.36
C GLU A 288 -8.41 -27.56 -12.96
N ASN A 289 -7.08 -27.52 -12.77
CA ASN A 289 -6.43 -27.74 -11.47
C ASN A 289 -6.40 -26.49 -10.61
N PHE A 290 -6.60 -25.32 -11.22
CA PHE A 290 -6.68 -24.05 -10.48
C PHE A 290 -7.88 -24.02 -9.52
N GLY A 291 -7.64 -23.55 -8.32
CA GLY A 291 -8.60 -23.61 -7.20
C GLY A 291 -8.61 -24.96 -6.46
N LYS A 292 -7.78 -25.91 -6.87
CA LYS A 292 -7.68 -27.25 -6.28
C LYS A 292 -6.28 -27.55 -5.71
N GLY A 293 -5.41 -26.57 -5.62
CA GLY A 293 -4.04 -26.70 -5.13
C GLY A 293 -3.04 -26.82 -6.29
N GLU A 294 -3.13 -25.96 -7.26
CA GLU A 294 -2.15 -25.81 -8.34
C GLU A 294 -1.02 -24.86 -7.93
N LEU A 295 0.22 -25.34 -8.01
CA LEU A 295 1.40 -24.59 -7.62
C LEU A 295 1.59 -23.32 -8.46
N GLU A 296 1.24 -23.38 -9.74
CA GLU A 296 1.28 -22.26 -10.67
C GLU A 296 0.31 -21.14 -10.27
N GLY A 297 -0.86 -21.50 -9.67
CA GLY A 297 -1.83 -20.54 -9.14
C GLY A 297 -1.27 -19.75 -7.95
N VAL A 298 -0.57 -20.45 -7.04
CA VAL A 298 0.15 -19.77 -5.92
C VAL A 298 1.23 -18.86 -6.48
N ALA A 299 2.05 -19.33 -7.42
CA ALA A 299 3.14 -18.56 -8.00
C ALA A 299 2.67 -17.29 -8.71
N ALA A 300 1.59 -17.37 -9.49
CA ALA A 300 1.03 -16.23 -10.22
C ALA A 300 0.39 -15.19 -9.28
N ALA A 301 -0.37 -15.65 -8.27
CA ALA A 301 -0.98 -14.77 -7.28
C ALA A 301 0.08 -13.94 -6.53
N GLU A 302 1.14 -14.61 -6.07
CA GLU A 302 2.23 -13.96 -5.34
C GLU A 302 3.08 -13.05 -6.22
N ALA A 303 3.33 -13.44 -7.46
CA ALA A 303 4.04 -12.59 -8.40
C ALA A 303 3.25 -11.30 -8.71
N GLY A 304 1.94 -11.38 -8.90
CA GLY A 304 1.08 -10.21 -9.07
C GLY A 304 1.02 -9.32 -7.83
N ASN A 305 0.96 -9.93 -6.64
CA ASN A 305 0.93 -9.22 -5.37
C ASN A 305 2.24 -8.46 -5.09
N ASN A 306 3.39 -9.13 -5.19
CA ASN A 306 4.68 -8.52 -4.83
C ASN A 306 5.28 -7.70 -5.98
N GLY A 307 4.83 -7.93 -7.22
CA GLY A 307 5.19 -7.11 -8.37
C GLY A 307 4.73 -5.66 -8.29
N VAL A 308 3.81 -5.32 -7.36
CA VAL A 308 3.39 -3.94 -7.13
C VAL A 308 4.33 -3.17 -6.20
N ALA A 309 5.11 -3.84 -5.35
CA ALA A 309 5.80 -3.23 -4.22
C ALA A 309 6.73 -2.06 -4.61
N GLY A 310 7.63 -2.26 -5.58
CA GLY A 310 8.45 -1.18 -6.13
C GLY A 310 7.66 -0.27 -7.09
N ALA A 311 6.74 -0.85 -7.87
CA ALA A 311 6.01 -0.13 -8.90
C ALA A 311 5.07 0.96 -8.34
N THR A 312 4.46 0.75 -7.17
CA THR A 312 3.63 1.76 -6.48
C THR A 312 4.44 2.97 -5.98
N MET A 313 5.75 2.80 -5.84
CA MET A 313 6.67 3.91 -5.52
C MET A 313 6.99 4.79 -6.74
N ILE A 314 6.75 4.31 -7.98
CA ILE A 314 7.02 5.10 -9.19
C ILE A 314 6.18 6.38 -9.19
N PRO A 315 4.84 6.34 -9.14
CA PRO A 315 4.03 7.55 -9.09
C PRO A 315 4.26 8.35 -7.81
N LEU A 316 4.56 7.70 -6.68
CA LEU A 316 4.86 8.40 -5.44
C LEU A 316 6.11 9.28 -5.59
N LEU A 317 7.24 8.70 -6.00
CA LEU A 317 8.51 9.44 -6.08
C LEU A 317 8.54 10.42 -7.25
N ALA A 318 7.96 10.03 -8.40
CA ALA A 318 8.03 10.86 -9.61
C ALA A 318 6.96 11.96 -9.69
N LEU A 319 5.77 11.72 -9.12
CA LEU A 319 4.60 12.61 -9.26
C LEU A 319 4.06 13.13 -7.92
N GLY A 320 4.52 12.58 -6.79
CA GLY A 320 3.96 12.88 -5.47
C GLY A 320 2.58 12.26 -5.22
N VAL A 321 2.18 11.27 -6.02
CA VAL A 321 0.87 10.63 -5.93
C VAL A 321 1.04 9.16 -5.50
N PRO A 322 0.44 8.71 -4.39
CA PRO A 322 0.63 7.35 -3.92
C PRO A 322 0.01 6.31 -4.86
N GLY A 323 0.73 5.20 -5.09
CA GLY A 323 0.26 4.09 -5.92
C GLY A 323 -0.77 3.22 -5.21
N ASP A 324 -0.73 3.13 -3.88
CA ASP A 324 -1.66 2.38 -3.05
C ASP A 324 -1.78 2.98 -1.63
N VAL A 325 -2.54 2.30 -0.76
CA VAL A 325 -2.75 2.73 0.64
C VAL A 325 -1.44 2.79 1.42
N ILE A 326 -0.54 1.83 1.20
CA ILE A 326 0.70 1.74 1.99
C ILE A 326 1.66 2.85 1.54
N THR A 327 1.75 3.10 0.25
CA THR A 327 2.54 4.22 -0.27
C THR A 327 1.94 5.58 0.10
N ALA A 328 0.62 5.66 0.36
CA ALA A 328 0.01 6.85 0.96
C ALA A 328 0.52 7.09 2.39
N VAL A 329 0.67 6.03 3.19
CA VAL A 329 1.29 6.13 4.52
C VAL A 329 2.75 6.57 4.41
N ILE A 330 3.48 6.00 3.45
CA ILE A 330 4.89 6.36 3.19
C ILE A 330 5.02 7.81 2.70
N LEU A 331 4.05 8.29 1.88
CA LEU A 331 3.99 9.72 1.51
C LEU A 331 3.91 10.61 2.76
N GLY A 332 3.07 10.23 3.72
CA GLY A 332 3.01 10.94 5.01
C GLY A 332 4.34 10.91 5.77
N ALA A 333 5.09 9.79 5.72
CA ALA A 333 6.43 9.72 6.29
C ALA A 333 7.39 10.71 5.63
N PHE A 334 7.39 10.81 4.30
CA PHE A 334 8.18 11.81 3.60
C PHE A 334 7.83 13.22 4.08
N MET A 335 6.54 13.55 4.15
CA MET A 335 6.07 14.88 4.57
C MET A 335 6.49 15.25 6.01
N ILE A 336 6.42 14.30 6.94
CA ILE A 336 6.83 14.48 8.33
C ILE A 336 8.33 14.76 8.43
N HIS A 337 9.13 14.13 7.59
CA HIS A 337 10.57 14.38 7.48
C HIS A 337 10.92 15.64 6.67
N GLY A 338 9.92 16.46 6.32
CA GLY A 338 10.12 17.70 5.55
C GLY A 338 10.43 17.47 4.07
N LEU A 339 10.22 16.25 3.57
CA LEU A 339 10.48 15.88 2.18
C LEU A 339 9.18 15.90 1.39
N ARG A 340 9.22 16.44 0.19
CA ARG A 340 8.06 16.46 -0.73
C ARG A 340 8.34 15.54 -1.91
N PRO A 341 7.76 14.32 -1.94
CA PRO A 341 7.87 13.46 -3.10
C PRO A 341 7.32 14.15 -4.35
N GLY A 342 8.00 13.93 -5.45
CA GLY A 342 7.67 14.57 -6.72
C GLY A 342 8.91 14.75 -7.60
N PRO A 343 8.76 15.35 -8.77
CA PRO A 343 9.84 15.43 -9.76
C PRO A 343 11.06 16.19 -9.27
N LEU A 344 10.89 17.19 -8.38
CA LEU A 344 11.99 17.97 -7.82
C LEU A 344 12.93 17.14 -6.93
N MET A 345 12.47 16.05 -6.32
CA MET A 345 13.35 15.16 -5.57
C MET A 345 14.48 14.57 -6.43
N PHE A 346 14.23 14.39 -7.73
CA PHE A 346 15.24 13.84 -8.65
C PHE A 346 16.28 14.87 -9.07
N THR A 347 16.09 16.14 -8.73
CA THR A 347 17.05 17.24 -8.97
C THR A 347 17.72 17.71 -7.68
N GLU A 348 16.97 17.82 -6.59
CA GLU A 348 17.43 18.40 -5.33
C GLU A 348 17.98 17.35 -4.34
N ASN A 349 17.45 16.11 -4.38
CA ASN A 349 17.76 15.05 -3.39
C ASN A 349 18.18 13.74 -4.06
N LEU A 350 19.01 13.81 -5.10
CA LEU A 350 19.38 12.66 -5.93
C LEU A 350 20.11 11.57 -5.15
N THR A 351 21.01 11.94 -4.23
CA THR A 351 21.74 10.99 -3.36
C THR A 351 20.77 10.19 -2.48
N MET A 352 19.72 10.86 -1.97
CA MET A 352 18.67 10.21 -1.20
C MET A 352 17.87 9.20 -2.05
N ILE A 353 17.49 9.57 -3.27
CA ILE A 353 16.78 8.68 -4.19
C ILE A 353 17.59 7.41 -4.46
N TYR A 354 18.89 7.55 -4.73
CA TYR A 354 19.76 6.38 -4.92
C TYR A 354 19.88 5.56 -3.64
N GLY A 355 19.93 6.19 -2.48
CA GLY A 355 19.91 5.49 -1.19
C GLY A 355 18.64 4.66 -0.99
N LEU A 356 17.49 5.21 -1.33
CA LEU A 356 16.22 4.46 -1.32
C LEU A 356 16.26 3.28 -2.30
N PHE A 357 16.78 3.46 -3.52
CA PHE A 357 16.91 2.38 -4.49
C PHE A 357 17.80 1.25 -3.99
N ILE A 358 18.94 1.58 -3.37
CA ILE A 358 19.86 0.61 -2.75
C ILE A 358 19.12 -0.14 -1.61
N GLY A 359 18.48 0.60 -0.71
CA GLY A 359 17.78 0.01 0.43
C GLY A 359 16.61 -0.90 0.02
N ILE A 360 15.85 -0.51 -1.00
CA ILE A 360 14.77 -1.33 -1.56
C ILE A 360 15.30 -2.63 -2.18
N MET A 361 16.43 -2.60 -2.88
CA MET A 361 17.08 -3.80 -3.42
C MET A 361 17.57 -4.73 -2.31
N ILE A 362 18.18 -4.17 -1.27
CA ILE A 362 18.67 -4.93 -0.11
C ILE A 362 17.50 -5.55 0.66
N SER A 363 16.37 -4.85 0.78
CA SER A 363 15.18 -5.39 1.44
C SER A 363 14.63 -6.64 0.74
N SER A 364 14.78 -6.78 -0.58
CA SER A 364 14.43 -8.00 -1.32
C SER A 364 15.32 -9.18 -0.92
N VAL A 365 16.61 -8.94 -0.71
CA VAL A 365 17.53 -9.97 -0.22
C VAL A 365 17.16 -10.40 1.19
N PHE A 366 16.87 -9.45 2.08
CA PHE A 366 16.43 -9.76 3.44
C PHE A 366 15.07 -10.47 3.45
N LEU A 367 14.16 -10.13 2.55
CA LEU A 367 12.89 -10.84 2.39
C LEU A 367 13.12 -12.32 2.07
N PHE A 368 14.02 -12.62 1.14
CA PHE A 368 14.39 -14.00 0.81
C PHE A 368 14.99 -14.74 2.01
N VAL A 369 15.97 -14.12 2.70
CA VAL A 369 16.65 -14.70 3.85
C VAL A 369 15.65 -14.95 4.99
N ILE A 370 14.91 -13.91 5.39
CA ILE A 370 13.92 -14.00 6.47
C ILE A 370 12.84 -15.01 6.11
N GLY A 371 12.28 -14.94 4.90
CA GLY A 371 11.25 -15.87 4.44
C GLY A 371 11.71 -17.32 4.50
N LYS A 372 12.95 -17.63 4.07
CA LYS A 372 13.49 -18.99 4.05
C LYS A 372 13.70 -19.57 5.44
N PHE A 373 14.25 -18.77 6.36
CA PHE A 373 14.58 -19.22 7.70
C PHE A 373 13.41 -19.11 8.70
N SER A 374 12.50 -18.16 8.49
CA SER A 374 11.44 -17.84 9.45
C SER A 374 10.14 -18.61 9.25
N ILE A 375 9.95 -19.38 8.17
CA ILE A 375 8.67 -20.07 7.89
C ILE A 375 8.20 -20.88 9.09
N ARG A 376 9.10 -21.62 9.77
CA ARG A 376 8.76 -22.42 10.96
C ARG A 376 8.43 -21.56 12.18
N THR A 377 9.10 -20.44 12.35
CA THR A 377 8.90 -19.53 13.49
C THR A 377 7.64 -18.70 13.31
N ILE A 378 7.43 -18.19 12.10
CA ILE A 378 6.27 -17.36 11.76
C ILE A 378 4.97 -18.16 11.85
N SER A 379 4.98 -19.46 11.48
CA SER A 379 3.80 -20.30 11.65
C SER A 379 3.35 -20.42 13.12
N ARG A 380 4.28 -20.26 14.09
CA ARG A 380 3.95 -20.21 15.53
C ARG A 380 3.43 -18.83 15.97
N VAL A 381 3.87 -17.77 15.31
CA VAL A 381 3.42 -16.40 15.61
C VAL A 381 1.95 -16.20 15.25
N ALA A 382 1.47 -16.89 14.22
CA ALA A 382 0.03 -16.93 13.89
C ALA A 382 -0.83 -17.55 15.02
N GLU A 383 -0.21 -18.21 16.01
CA GLU A 383 -0.88 -18.77 17.20
C GLU A 383 -0.96 -17.77 18.38
N VAL A 384 -0.36 -16.57 18.28
CA VAL A 384 -0.41 -15.54 19.34
C VAL A 384 -1.87 -15.14 19.58
N PRO A 385 -2.35 -15.19 20.82
CA PRO A 385 -3.73 -14.84 21.10
C PRO A 385 -3.97 -13.33 20.89
N ASN A 386 -4.90 -13.01 20.03
CA ASN A 386 -5.27 -11.63 19.71
C ASN A 386 -5.68 -10.82 20.96
N ARG A 387 -6.16 -11.51 22.02
CA ARG A 387 -6.49 -10.87 23.31
C ARG A 387 -5.29 -10.18 23.99
N LEU A 388 -4.07 -10.67 23.75
CA LEU A 388 -2.85 -10.04 24.25
C LEU A 388 -2.33 -8.98 23.26
N LEU A 389 -2.47 -9.25 21.97
CA LEU A 389 -1.93 -8.42 20.91
C LEU A 389 -2.63 -7.04 20.83
N TYR A 390 -3.96 -7.00 20.76
CA TYR A 390 -4.70 -5.77 20.54
C TYR A 390 -4.58 -4.72 21.66
N PRO A 391 -4.56 -5.07 22.96
CA PRO A 391 -4.25 -4.09 24.00
C PRO A 391 -2.85 -3.48 23.87
N ILE A 392 -1.85 -4.30 23.52
CA ILE A 392 -0.47 -3.82 23.29
C ILE A 392 -0.46 -2.85 22.09
N VAL A 393 -1.11 -3.21 21.00
CA VAL A 393 -1.23 -2.35 19.81
C VAL A 393 -1.91 -1.02 20.15
N LEU A 394 -3.00 -1.05 20.94
CA LEU A 394 -3.70 0.16 21.37
C LEU A 394 -2.77 1.11 22.17
N ILE A 395 -1.97 0.54 23.07
CA ILE A 395 -0.98 1.31 23.84
C ILE A 395 0.03 1.97 22.89
N PHE A 396 0.56 1.22 21.91
CA PHE A 396 1.48 1.78 20.91
C PHE A 396 0.81 2.85 20.04
N CYS A 397 -0.46 2.70 19.66
CA CYS A 397 -1.22 3.72 18.95
C CYS A 397 -1.29 5.03 19.77
N MET A 398 -1.62 4.94 21.05
CA MET A 398 -1.74 6.11 21.92
C MET A 398 -0.39 6.81 22.14
N PHE A 399 0.66 6.04 22.49
CA PHE A 399 2.00 6.58 22.67
C PHE A 399 2.58 7.15 21.37
N GLY A 400 2.42 6.43 20.25
CA GLY A 400 2.90 6.87 18.95
C GLY A 400 2.23 8.17 18.49
N THR A 401 0.92 8.27 18.68
CA THR A 401 0.18 9.49 18.35
C THR A 401 0.60 10.68 19.24
N PHE A 402 0.77 10.44 20.53
CA PHE A 402 1.18 11.49 21.48
C PHE A 402 2.61 11.98 21.20
N ALA A 403 3.54 11.05 20.93
CA ALA A 403 4.98 11.35 20.83
C ALA A 403 5.36 12.34 19.72
N ILE A 404 4.50 12.51 18.70
CA ILE A 404 4.81 13.35 17.55
C ILE A 404 4.68 14.83 17.86
N ASN A 405 3.52 15.23 18.43
CA ASN A 405 3.21 16.63 18.72
C ASN A 405 3.10 16.92 20.20
N ASN A 406 3.35 15.93 21.09
CA ASN A 406 3.08 16.00 22.52
C ASN A 406 1.66 16.48 22.85
N SER A 407 0.68 16.09 22.03
CA SER A 407 -0.68 16.59 22.04
C SER A 407 -1.69 15.52 22.46
N VAL A 408 -2.38 15.76 23.57
CA VAL A 408 -3.53 14.92 23.99
C VAL A 408 -4.70 15.08 23.00
N PHE A 409 -4.80 16.24 22.35
CA PHE A 409 -5.80 16.48 21.32
C PHE A 409 -5.64 15.52 20.14
N ASP A 410 -4.42 15.19 19.76
CA ASP A 410 -4.13 14.21 18.69
C ASP A 410 -4.60 12.80 19.07
N ILE A 411 -4.52 12.41 20.34
CA ILE A 411 -5.11 11.15 20.83
C ILE A 411 -6.63 11.18 20.65
N LEU A 412 -7.29 12.30 20.97
CA LEU A 412 -8.73 12.44 20.77
C LEU A 412 -9.09 12.33 19.28
N VAL A 413 -8.35 13.01 18.41
CA VAL A 413 -8.53 12.90 16.95
C VAL A 413 -8.38 11.45 16.49
N MET A 414 -7.34 10.74 16.95
CA MET A 414 -7.14 9.32 16.64
C MET A 414 -8.33 8.45 17.06
N LEU A 415 -8.86 8.66 18.28
CA LEU A 415 -10.02 7.91 18.78
C LEU A 415 -11.28 8.20 17.96
N LEU A 416 -11.54 9.46 17.62
CA LEU A 416 -12.67 9.86 16.80
C LEU A 416 -12.57 9.27 15.37
N MET A 417 -11.38 9.31 14.78
CA MET A 417 -11.12 8.68 13.49
C MET A 417 -11.22 7.15 13.58
N GLY A 418 -10.88 6.55 14.73
CA GLY A 418 -11.07 5.12 14.98
C GLY A 418 -12.55 4.73 15.00
N VAL A 419 -13.38 5.52 15.66
CA VAL A 419 -14.84 5.33 15.66
C VAL A 419 -15.39 5.50 14.24
N LEU A 420 -14.98 6.55 13.50
CA LEU A 420 -15.37 6.76 12.12
C LEU A 420 -14.94 5.56 11.24
N GLY A 421 -13.70 5.12 11.34
CA GLY A 421 -13.17 3.98 10.60
C GLY A 421 -13.91 2.68 10.93
N TYR A 422 -14.30 2.45 12.18
CA TYR A 422 -15.12 1.31 12.57
C TYR A 422 -16.52 1.37 11.92
N PHE A 423 -17.18 2.52 11.92
CA PHE A 423 -18.45 2.67 11.21
C PHE A 423 -18.28 2.51 9.69
N MET A 424 -17.20 3.04 9.11
CA MET A 424 -16.88 2.82 7.70
C MET A 424 -16.76 1.31 7.41
N MET A 425 -16.08 0.54 8.25
CA MET A 425 -15.93 -0.90 8.12
C MET A 425 -17.30 -1.61 8.24
N VAL A 426 -18.12 -1.31 9.27
CA VAL A 426 -19.42 -1.91 9.49
C VAL A 426 -20.39 -1.65 8.32
N PHE A 427 -20.35 -0.44 7.77
CA PHE A 427 -21.20 -0.06 6.63
C PHE A 427 -20.56 -0.32 5.26
N ASN A 428 -19.42 -1.00 5.20
CA ASN A 428 -18.67 -1.30 3.98
C ASN A 428 -18.29 -0.05 3.15
N PHE A 429 -17.89 1.04 3.82
CA PHE A 429 -17.25 2.17 3.17
C PHE A 429 -15.73 1.92 3.16
N PRO A 430 -15.07 1.98 2.00
CA PRO A 430 -13.62 1.76 1.95
C PRO A 430 -12.85 2.92 2.59
N ALA A 431 -11.99 2.63 3.56
CA ALA A 431 -11.12 3.63 4.20
C ALA A 431 -9.98 4.16 3.29
N PRO A 432 -9.41 3.37 2.34
CA PRO A 432 -8.35 3.85 1.46
C PRO A 432 -8.68 5.13 0.68
N PRO A 433 -9.82 5.26 0.00
CA PRO A 433 -10.17 6.50 -0.70
C PRO A 433 -10.26 7.72 0.23
N PHE A 434 -10.75 7.54 1.46
CA PHE A 434 -10.78 8.60 2.44
C PHE A 434 -9.36 9.10 2.75
N LEU A 435 -8.45 8.17 3.13
CA LEU A 435 -7.09 8.54 3.50
C LEU A 435 -6.35 9.24 2.36
N ILE A 436 -6.41 8.66 1.16
CA ILE A 436 -5.67 9.21 0.02
C ILE A 436 -6.23 10.59 -0.38
N ALA A 437 -7.55 10.74 -0.34
CA ALA A 437 -8.20 12.02 -0.58
C ALA A 437 -7.86 13.05 0.50
N PHE A 438 -7.76 12.63 1.76
CA PHE A 438 -7.31 13.48 2.86
C PHE A 438 -5.87 13.99 2.64
N ILE A 439 -4.96 13.12 2.19
CA ILE A 439 -3.56 13.49 1.93
C ILE A 439 -3.43 14.37 0.68
N LEU A 440 -4.14 14.02 -0.40
CA LEU A 440 -4.05 14.72 -1.68
C LEU A 440 -4.92 15.99 -1.72
N GLY A 441 -5.84 16.15 -0.77
CA GLY A 441 -6.75 17.31 -0.71
C GLY A 441 -6.04 18.66 -0.73
N PRO A 442 -5.08 18.94 0.16
CA PRO A 442 -4.30 20.16 0.12
C PRO A 442 -3.58 20.38 -1.19
N LEU A 443 -2.95 19.33 -1.76
CA LEU A 443 -2.26 19.42 -3.04
C LEU A 443 -3.23 19.71 -4.20
N LEU A 444 -4.42 19.10 -4.17
CA LEU A 444 -5.47 19.35 -5.16
C LEU A 444 -5.94 20.81 -5.10
N GLU A 445 -6.21 21.30 -3.89
CA GLU A 445 -6.66 22.68 -3.66
C GLU A 445 -5.59 23.69 -4.08
N ASP A 446 -4.34 23.49 -3.66
CA ASP A 446 -3.23 24.39 -3.98
C ASP A 446 -3.02 24.49 -5.50
N ASN A 447 -2.99 23.37 -6.20
CA ASN A 447 -2.82 23.36 -7.65
C ASN A 447 -4.01 23.98 -8.38
N PHE A 448 -5.24 23.74 -7.90
CA PHE A 448 -6.43 24.40 -8.45
C PHE A 448 -6.35 25.92 -8.31
N ARG A 449 -6.06 26.41 -7.09
CA ARG A 449 -5.96 27.84 -6.80
C ARG A 449 -4.85 28.53 -7.57
N GLN A 450 -3.66 27.91 -7.62
CA GLN A 450 -2.56 28.41 -8.43
C GLN A 450 -2.95 28.51 -9.92
N SER A 451 -3.67 27.50 -10.43
CA SER A 451 -4.19 27.51 -11.80
C SER A 451 -5.15 28.68 -12.02
N MET A 452 -6.05 28.94 -11.07
CA MET A 452 -7.00 30.06 -11.16
C MET A 452 -6.29 31.43 -11.09
N ILE A 453 -5.26 31.55 -10.26
CA ILE A 453 -4.45 32.80 -10.19
C ILE A 453 -3.72 33.04 -11.52
N LEU A 454 -3.10 31.98 -12.08
CA LEU A 454 -2.38 32.08 -13.35
C LEU A 454 -3.27 32.42 -14.55
N SER A 455 -4.57 32.11 -14.48
CA SER A 455 -5.54 32.33 -15.54
C SER A 455 -6.49 33.50 -15.27
N GLU A 456 -6.22 34.32 -14.24
CA GLU A 456 -7.10 35.41 -13.81
C GLU A 456 -8.57 34.96 -13.58
N GLY A 457 -8.72 33.74 -13.09
CA GLY A 457 -10.03 33.13 -12.78
C GLY A 457 -10.67 32.35 -13.94
N SER A 458 -10.01 32.17 -15.06
CA SER A 458 -10.55 31.38 -16.18
C SER A 458 -10.30 29.90 -15.99
N LEU A 459 -11.36 29.07 -16.11
CA LEU A 459 -11.27 27.61 -16.08
C LEU A 459 -10.62 27.01 -17.34
N ASP A 460 -10.45 27.80 -18.41
CA ASP A 460 -9.85 27.33 -19.67
C ASP A 460 -8.45 26.75 -19.48
N ILE A 461 -7.71 27.23 -18.48
CA ILE A 461 -6.37 26.75 -18.16
C ILE A 461 -6.33 25.24 -17.89
N LEU A 462 -7.40 24.68 -17.31
CA LEU A 462 -7.50 23.25 -16.98
C LEU A 462 -7.68 22.35 -18.21
N VAL A 463 -7.95 22.93 -19.38
CA VAL A 463 -8.10 22.22 -20.65
C VAL A 463 -7.20 22.75 -21.75
N ARG A 464 -6.25 23.64 -21.42
CA ARG A 464 -5.39 24.31 -22.39
C ARG A 464 -4.24 23.44 -22.88
N SER A 465 -3.66 22.62 -22.02
CA SER A 465 -2.51 21.78 -22.38
C SER A 465 -2.93 20.38 -22.82
N GLY A 466 -2.14 19.77 -23.73
CA GLY A 466 -2.35 18.39 -24.16
C GLY A 466 -2.22 17.37 -23.00
N ILE A 467 -1.45 17.71 -21.97
CA ILE A 467 -1.29 16.88 -20.76
C ILE A 467 -2.59 16.88 -19.93
N CYS A 468 -3.23 18.05 -19.78
CA CYS A 468 -4.54 18.14 -19.12
C CYS A 468 -5.59 17.30 -19.87
N TRP A 469 -5.64 17.38 -21.20
CA TRP A 469 -6.53 16.58 -22.02
C TRP A 469 -6.28 15.07 -21.87
N PHE A 470 -5.02 14.67 -21.78
CA PHE A 470 -4.66 13.28 -21.53
C PHE A 470 -5.23 12.79 -20.19
N PHE A 471 -5.02 13.52 -19.09
CA PHE A 471 -5.55 13.14 -17.79
C PHE A 471 -7.06 13.22 -17.70
N TRP A 472 -7.71 14.19 -18.32
CA TRP A 472 -9.17 14.23 -18.42
C TRP A 472 -9.70 13.04 -19.21
N GLY A 473 -9.07 12.69 -20.32
CA GLY A 473 -9.41 11.50 -21.11
C GLY A 473 -9.33 10.22 -20.28
N LEU A 474 -8.25 10.05 -19.51
CA LEU A 474 -8.08 8.93 -18.58
C LEU A 474 -9.15 8.94 -17.47
N THR A 475 -9.49 10.11 -16.92
CA THR A 475 -10.53 10.28 -15.90
C THR A 475 -11.89 9.82 -16.44
N PHE A 476 -12.31 10.32 -17.60
CA PHE A 476 -13.58 9.91 -18.21
C PHE A 476 -13.60 8.43 -18.60
N ALA A 477 -12.50 7.92 -19.17
CA ALA A 477 -12.38 6.50 -19.48
C ALA A 477 -12.51 5.62 -18.22
N SER A 478 -11.88 6.02 -17.11
CA SER A 478 -11.98 5.33 -15.82
C SER A 478 -13.40 5.35 -15.28
N ILE A 479 -14.08 6.49 -15.29
CA ILE A 479 -15.49 6.61 -14.85
C ILE A 479 -16.39 5.68 -15.67
N ILE A 480 -16.25 5.68 -16.99
CA ILE A 480 -17.05 4.84 -17.89
C ILE A 480 -16.79 3.35 -17.60
N PHE A 481 -15.50 2.98 -17.44
CA PHE A 481 -15.11 1.62 -17.12
C PHE A 481 -15.71 1.16 -15.77
N LEU A 482 -15.61 1.98 -14.73
CA LEU A 482 -16.12 1.69 -13.40
C LEU A 482 -17.64 1.55 -13.37
N ILE A 483 -18.38 2.43 -14.08
CA ILE A 483 -19.84 2.34 -14.20
C ILE A 483 -20.25 1.05 -14.93
N ARG A 484 -19.56 0.68 -16.01
CA ARG A 484 -19.84 -0.55 -16.76
C ARG A 484 -19.52 -1.80 -15.95
N SER A 485 -18.40 -1.81 -15.21
CA SER A 485 -18.01 -2.91 -14.33
C SER A 485 -19.04 -3.14 -13.22
N ASN A 486 -19.51 -2.04 -12.59
CA ASN A 486 -20.47 -2.11 -11.50
C ASN A 486 -21.87 -2.59 -11.98
N ARG A 487 -22.28 -2.21 -13.19
CA ARG A 487 -23.54 -2.75 -13.80
C ARG A 487 -23.45 -4.26 -14.03
N LYS A 488 -22.34 -4.75 -14.58
CA LYS A 488 -22.14 -6.20 -14.80
C LYS A 488 -22.12 -7.02 -13.51
N GLN A 489 -21.63 -6.47 -12.40
CA GLN A 489 -21.69 -7.14 -11.10
C GLN A 489 -23.14 -7.20 -10.56
N ARG A 490 -23.89 -6.11 -10.66
CA ARG A 490 -25.31 -6.08 -10.25
C ARG A 490 -26.17 -7.07 -11.02
N ASP A 491 -25.98 -7.17 -12.35
CA ASP A 491 -26.72 -8.11 -13.18
C ASP A 491 -26.43 -9.58 -12.81
N LYS A 492 -25.19 -9.90 -12.41
CA LYS A 492 -24.84 -11.25 -11.92
C LYS A 492 -25.47 -11.60 -10.57
N ILE A 493 -25.60 -10.64 -9.66
CA ILE A 493 -26.20 -10.83 -8.33
C ILE A 493 -27.74 -10.95 -8.45
N SER A 494 -28.37 -10.28 -9.42
CA SER A 494 -29.81 -10.36 -9.65
C SER A 494 -30.27 -11.65 -10.34
N ILE A 495 -29.35 -12.44 -10.90
CA ILE A 495 -29.62 -13.71 -11.62
C ILE A 495 -29.28 -14.94 -10.72
N ALA A 496 -28.56 -14.74 -9.61
CA ALA A 496 -28.23 -15.77 -8.63
C ALA A 496 -29.17 -15.70 -7.42
#